data_d67a94c28ec123e1cfc871ee72f8df67
#
_entry.id   d67a94c28ec123e1cfc871ee72f8df67
#
_cell.length_a   1.000
_cell.length_b   1.000
_cell.length_c   1.000
_cell.angle_alpha   90.00
_cell.angle_beta   90.00
_cell.angle_gamma   90.00
#
_symmetry.space_group_name_H-M   'P 1'
#
loop_
_entity.id
_entity.type
_entity.pdbx_description
1 polymer ?
#
loop_
_entity_poly.entity_id
_entity_poly.type
_entity_poly.pdbx_seq_one_letter_code
_entity_poly.pdbx_strand_id
1 'polypeptide(L)'
;SQDLFTEDTSYAPSSPYSASKAASDHLVRAWWRTYGLPIVITNCSNNYGPYHFPEKLIPHVILNAIHGKSLPIYGDGSQIRDWLYVEDHVKALLKVVTESDVGETYNIGGHNEKTNLEVVETICNLLEELVPEKASGVHKYRDLIAFVKDRPGHDARYAIDSSKIQNDLGWVPEETFDSGLRKTVQWYLDNSEWWERVLSGAYRLERLGN
;
A
#
# COMPACT_ATOMS: atom_id res chain seq x y z
N SER A 1 15.21 14.11 -3.11
CA SER A 1 16.36 13.21 -2.96
C SER A 1 15.98 11.89 -3.60
N GLN A 2 16.91 11.22 -4.27
CA GLN A 2 16.70 9.89 -4.84
C GLN A 2 16.98 8.78 -3.80
N ASP A 3 17.39 9.14 -2.60
CA ASP A 3 17.80 8.21 -1.57
C ASP A 3 16.58 7.54 -0.91
N LEU A 4 16.73 6.28 -0.57
CA LEU A 4 15.75 5.50 0.19
C LEU A 4 15.79 5.92 1.67
N PHE A 5 14.64 5.87 2.34
CA PHE A 5 14.58 6.07 3.79
C PHE A 5 15.12 4.83 4.51
N THR A 6 16.15 5.04 5.34
CA THR A 6 16.71 4.03 6.24
C THR A 6 16.12 4.15 7.64
N GLU A 7 16.42 3.22 8.52
CA GLU A 7 16.01 3.27 9.95
C GLU A 7 16.61 4.47 10.70
N ASP A 8 17.74 5.01 10.21
CA ASP A 8 18.43 6.18 10.77
C ASP A 8 17.92 7.52 10.18
N THR A 9 17.05 7.47 9.17
CA THR A 9 16.50 8.69 8.58
C THR A 9 15.62 9.42 9.60
N SER A 10 15.93 10.70 9.85
CA SER A 10 15.17 11.53 10.77
C SER A 10 13.73 11.73 10.32
N TYR A 11 12.78 11.61 11.24
CA TYR A 11 11.38 11.95 10.95
C TYR A 11 11.21 13.43 10.64
N ALA A 12 10.54 13.72 9.53
CA ALA A 12 10.18 15.07 9.10
C ALA A 12 8.73 15.10 8.59
N PRO A 13 7.73 14.86 9.46
CA PRO A 13 6.35 14.74 9.05
C PRO A 13 5.80 16.06 8.52
N SER A 14 5.12 16.02 7.36
CA SER A 14 4.53 17.19 6.69
C SER A 14 3.01 17.30 6.86
N SER A 15 2.38 16.35 7.55
CA SER A 15 0.94 16.37 7.81
C SER A 15 0.61 16.01 9.26
N PRO A 16 -0.56 16.42 9.81
CA PRO A 16 -1.00 16.01 11.15
C PRO A 16 -1.06 14.49 11.31
N TYR A 17 -1.48 13.77 10.28
CA TYR A 17 -1.49 12.31 10.28
C TYR A 17 -0.07 11.74 10.41
N SER A 18 0.87 12.18 9.57
CA SER A 18 2.26 11.72 9.63
C SER A 18 2.92 12.06 10.97
N ALA A 19 2.61 13.24 11.52
CA ALA A 19 3.09 13.65 12.84
C ALA A 19 2.56 12.72 13.95
N SER A 20 1.30 12.33 13.90
CA SER A 20 0.73 11.40 14.88
C SER A 20 1.37 10.01 14.80
N LYS A 21 1.71 9.54 13.61
CA LYS A 21 2.42 8.27 13.42
C LYS A 21 3.85 8.33 13.96
N ALA A 22 4.59 9.40 13.65
CA ALA A 22 5.93 9.61 14.22
C ALA A 22 5.90 9.71 15.75
N ALA A 23 4.89 10.39 16.32
CA ALA A 23 4.72 10.48 17.78
C ALA A 23 4.48 9.10 18.41
N SER A 24 3.75 8.21 17.75
CA SER A 24 3.52 6.84 18.23
C SER A 24 4.84 6.07 18.34
N ASP A 25 5.73 6.15 17.36
CA ASP A 25 7.03 5.49 17.38
C ASP A 25 7.94 6.06 18.49
N HIS A 26 7.92 7.39 18.68
CA HIS A 26 8.65 8.02 19.79
C HIS A 26 8.13 7.59 21.15
N LEU A 27 6.83 7.46 21.35
CA LEU A 27 6.23 6.98 22.59
C LEU A 27 6.64 5.54 22.89
N VAL A 28 6.60 4.65 21.89
CA VAL A 28 7.02 3.25 22.05
C VAL A 28 8.50 3.18 22.46
N ARG A 29 9.39 3.95 21.82
CA ARG A 29 10.81 4.03 22.22
C ARG A 29 10.99 4.57 23.64
N ALA A 30 10.20 5.58 24.04
CA ALA A 30 10.27 6.15 25.39
C ALA A 30 9.89 5.12 26.46
N TRP A 31 8.86 4.31 26.21
CA TRP A 31 8.46 3.21 27.09
C TRP A 31 9.56 2.18 27.25
N TRP A 32 10.19 1.78 26.17
CA TRP A 32 11.35 0.89 26.24
C TRP A 32 12.49 1.46 27.06
N ARG A 33 12.92 2.69 26.76
CA ARG A 33 14.06 3.32 27.46
C ARG A 33 13.78 3.62 28.92
N THR A 34 12.56 3.95 29.29
CA THR A 34 12.19 4.35 30.63
C THR A 34 11.84 3.16 31.52
N TYR A 35 11.12 2.20 30.95
CA TYR A 35 10.53 1.11 31.75
C TYR A 35 10.99 -0.29 31.32
N GLY A 36 11.86 -0.41 30.32
CA GLY A 36 12.35 -1.69 29.83
C GLY A 36 11.29 -2.54 29.13
N LEU A 37 10.21 -1.90 28.62
CA LEU A 37 9.20 -2.63 27.84
C LEU A 37 9.87 -3.29 26.63
N PRO A 38 9.77 -4.62 26.44
CA PRO A 38 10.34 -5.28 25.28
C PRO A 38 9.56 -4.89 24.02
N ILE A 39 10.17 -4.09 23.15
CA ILE A 39 9.54 -3.60 21.91
C ILE A 39 10.43 -3.86 20.70
N VAL A 40 9.80 -3.94 19.56
CA VAL A 40 10.41 -3.74 18.25
C VAL A 40 9.53 -2.78 17.46
N ILE A 41 10.13 -1.99 16.55
CA ILE A 41 9.41 -1.06 15.70
C ILE A 41 9.57 -1.51 14.25
N THR A 42 8.48 -1.50 13.49
CA THR A 42 8.52 -1.77 12.06
C THR A 42 7.89 -0.63 11.27
N ASN A 43 8.56 -0.19 10.22
CA ASN A 43 8.05 0.78 9.25
C ASN A 43 7.89 0.09 7.90
N CYS A 44 6.67 -0.04 7.41
CA CYS A 44 6.42 -0.71 6.14
C CYS A 44 6.12 0.25 5.01
N SER A 45 6.41 -0.18 3.78
CA SER A 45 5.95 0.47 2.56
C SER A 45 4.44 0.24 2.32
N ASN A 46 3.92 0.69 1.18
CA ASN A 46 2.49 0.58 0.89
C ASN A 46 2.06 -0.88 0.72
N ASN A 47 1.22 -1.35 1.63
CA ASN A 47 0.69 -2.71 1.56
C ASN A 47 -0.46 -2.82 0.55
N TYR A 48 -0.56 -3.97 -0.10
CA TYR A 48 -1.68 -4.34 -0.96
C TYR A 48 -1.92 -5.86 -0.90
N GLY A 49 -3.12 -6.30 -1.27
CA GLY A 49 -3.47 -7.73 -1.25
C GLY A 49 -4.92 -7.97 -0.85
N PRO A 50 -5.24 -9.23 -0.49
CA PRO A 50 -6.54 -9.62 0.06
C PRO A 50 -6.99 -8.74 1.23
N TYR A 51 -8.31 -8.53 1.34
CA TYR A 51 -8.94 -7.77 2.42
C TYR A 51 -8.54 -6.30 2.54
N HIS A 52 -7.81 -5.74 1.56
CA HIS A 52 -7.46 -4.33 1.57
C HIS A 52 -8.75 -3.48 1.41
N PHE A 53 -8.95 -2.52 2.32
CA PHE A 53 -10.20 -1.76 2.37
C PHE A 53 -10.48 -1.00 1.06
N PRO A 54 -11.71 -1.04 0.52
CA PRO A 54 -12.06 -0.55 -0.82
C PRO A 54 -11.76 0.92 -1.14
N GLU A 55 -11.51 1.76 -0.13
CA GLU A 55 -11.08 3.16 -0.29
C GLU A 55 -9.66 3.30 -0.85
N LYS A 56 -8.82 2.30 -0.64
CA LYS A 56 -7.41 2.35 -1.03
C LYS A 56 -7.25 2.17 -2.54
N LEU A 57 -6.16 2.74 -3.10
CA LEU A 57 -5.96 2.86 -4.54
C LEU A 57 -6.24 1.57 -5.31
N ILE A 58 -5.58 0.47 -4.98
CA ILE A 58 -5.68 -0.78 -5.74
C ILE A 58 -7.09 -1.36 -5.71
N PRO A 59 -7.72 -1.63 -4.56
CA PRO A 59 -9.10 -2.15 -4.57
C PRO A 59 -10.12 -1.16 -5.15
N HIS A 60 -9.94 0.14 -4.92
CA HIS A 60 -10.80 1.18 -5.50
C HIS A 60 -10.80 1.12 -7.03
N VAL A 61 -9.61 1.02 -7.63
CA VAL A 61 -9.46 0.92 -9.09
C VAL A 61 -10.07 -0.37 -9.62
N ILE A 62 -9.80 -1.52 -8.99
CA ILE A 62 -10.38 -2.81 -9.39
C ILE A 62 -11.91 -2.72 -9.39
N LEU A 63 -12.50 -2.30 -8.27
CA LEU A 63 -13.96 -2.27 -8.09
C LEU A 63 -14.63 -1.25 -9.01
N ASN A 64 -14.05 -0.07 -9.18
CA ASN A 64 -14.60 0.92 -10.12
C ASN A 64 -14.52 0.42 -11.56
N ALA A 65 -13.40 -0.19 -11.96
CA ALA A 65 -13.23 -0.70 -13.32
C ALA A 65 -14.28 -1.74 -13.68
N ILE A 66 -14.47 -2.77 -12.86
CA ILE A 66 -15.48 -3.83 -13.12
C ILE A 66 -16.92 -3.30 -13.16
N HIS A 67 -17.19 -2.18 -12.49
CA HIS A 67 -18.49 -1.51 -12.53
C HIS A 67 -18.60 -0.42 -13.61
N GLY A 68 -17.58 -0.26 -14.48
CA GLY A 68 -17.58 0.77 -15.52
C GLY A 68 -17.54 2.21 -15.01
N LYS A 69 -17.06 2.42 -13.78
CA LYS A 69 -16.93 3.73 -13.16
C LYS A 69 -15.57 4.35 -13.46
N SER A 70 -15.48 5.69 -13.38
CA SER A 70 -14.24 6.44 -13.56
C SER A 70 -13.15 6.01 -12.57
N LEU A 71 -11.90 5.97 -13.04
CA LEU A 71 -10.69 5.66 -12.28
C LEU A 71 -9.93 6.96 -12.03
N PRO A 72 -10.18 7.66 -10.91
CA PRO A 72 -9.57 8.96 -10.65
C PRO A 72 -8.09 8.82 -10.32
N ILE A 73 -7.24 9.53 -11.08
CA ILE A 73 -5.80 9.68 -10.81
C ILE A 73 -5.54 11.12 -10.38
N TYR A 74 -4.97 11.29 -9.20
CA TYR A 74 -4.61 12.60 -8.65
C TYR A 74 -3.38 13.18 -9.36
N GLY A 75 -3.47 14.45 -9.78
CA GLY A 75 -2.43 15.12 -10.54
C GLY A 75 -2.20 14.44 -11.89
N ASP A 76 -0.97 14.18 -12.23
CA ASP A 76 -0.55 13.44 -13.44
C ASP A 76 -0.27 11.94 -13.17
N GLY A 77 -0.42 11.49 -11.92
CA GLY A 77 -0.17 10.11 -11.51
C GLY A 77 1.31 9.74 -11.37
N SER A 78 2.21 10.71 -11.38
CA SER A 78 3.67 10.50 -11.30
C SER A 78 4.17 10.17 -9.89
N GLN A 79 3.33 10.27 -8.86
CA GLN A 79 3.73 9.98 -7.48
C GLN A 79 4.14 8.52 -7.35
N ILE A 80 5.35 8.29 -6.80
CA ILE A 80 5.96 6.98 -6.67
C ILE A 80 5.70 6.40 -5.27
N ARG A 81 5.35 5.12 -5.23
CA ARG A 81 5.22 4.34 -3.99
C ARG A 81 5.93 3.00 -4.17
N ASP A 82 6.55 2.54 -3.08
CA ASP A 82 7.00 1.16 -2.96
C ASP A 82 5.82 0.30 -2.48
N TRP A 83 5.57 -0.81 -3.16
CA TRP A 83 4.42 -1.69 -2.93
C TRP A 83 4.86 -3.04 -2.38
N LEU A 84 4.26 -3.43 -1.26
CA LEU A 84 4.55 -4.66 -0.53
C LEU A 84 3.31 -5.55 -0.47
N TYR A 85 3.43 -6.78 -0.96
CA TYR A 85 2.33 -7.74 -0.87
C TYR A 85 2.07 -8.11 0.60
N VAL A 86 0.80 -8.14 1.01
CA VAL A 86 0.43 -8.22 2.42
C VAL A 86 0.92 -9.49 3.11
N GLU A 87 0.95 -10.65 2.41
CA GLU A 87 1.44 -11.89 2.98
C GLU A 87 2.95 -11.85 3.23
N ASP A 88 3.72 -11.21 2.37
CA ASP A 88 5.15 -10.98 2.60
C ASP A 88 5.37 -10.08 3.82
N HIS A 89 4.54 -9.04 3.97
CA HIS A 89 4.59 -8.21 5.18
C HIS A 89 4.28 -9.00 6.44
N VAL A 90 3.27 -9.87 6.43
CA VAL A 90 2.94 -10.73 7.58
C VAL A 90 4.10 -11.66 7.93
N LYS A 91 4.77 -12.26 6.93
CA LYS A 91 5.97 -13.08 7.15
C LYS A 91 7.11 -12.27 7.78
N ALA A 92 7.32 -11.02 7.32
CA ALA A 92 8.31 -10.11 7.90
C ALA A 92 7.99 -9.81 9.37
N LEU A 93 6.74 -9.45 9.68
CA LEU A 93 6.31 -9.16 11.05
C LEU A 93 6.51 -10.36 11.99
N LEU A 94 6.14 -11.56 11.54
CA LEU A 94 6.35 -12.78 12.31
C LEU A 94 7.84 -12.98 12.59
N LYS A 95 8.69 -12.82 11.57
CA LYS A 95 10.13 -13.00 11.70
C LYS A 95 10.74 -11.96 12.66
N VAL A 96 10.35 -10.69 12.55
CA VAL A 96 10.78 -9.64 13.47
C VAL A 96 10.40 -9.96 14.90
N VAL A 97 9.15 -10.36 15.19
CA VAL A 97 8.68 -10.66 16.55
C VAL A 97 9.39 -11.87 17.16
N THR A 98 9.77 -12.85 16.34
CA THR A 98 10.36 -14.12 16.85
C THR A 98 11.88 -14.15 16.87
N GLU A 99 12.55 -13.34 16.04
CA GLU A 99 13.99 -13.48 15.80
C GLU A 99 14.80 -12.20 16.05
N SER A 100 14.16 -11.01 16.16
CA SER A 100 14.91 -9.77 16.34
C SER A 100 15.28 -9.51 17.81
N ASP A 101 16.31 -8.70 18.01
CA ASP A 101 16.66 -8.15 19.31
C ASP A 101 15.64 -7.08 19.74
N VAL A 102 15.40 -7.01 21.05
CA VAL A 102 14.52 -6.00 21.66
C VAL A 102 15.11 -4.59 21.49
N GLY A 103 14.27 -3.66 21.11
CA GLY A 103 14.64 -2.25 20.91
C GLY A 103 15.00 -1.90 19.48
N GLU A 104 15.09 -2.89 18.59
CA GLU A 104 15.43 -2.70 17.20
C GLU A 104 14.28 -2.07 16.39
N THR A 105 14.65 -1.50 15.25
CA THR A 105 13.73 -0.96 14.23
C THR A 105 14.07 -1.57 12.90
N TYR A 106 13.05 -1.96 12.14
CA TYR A 106 13.19 -2.51 10.81
C TYR A 106 12.27 -1.81 9.81
N ASN A 107 12.83 -1.42 8.69
CA ASN A 107 12.08 -1.06 7.50
C ASN A 107 11.70 -2.33 6.73
N ILE A 108 10.45 -2.42 6.28
CA ILE A 108 9.92 -3.56 5.53
C ILE A 108 9.38 -3.06 4.20
N GLY A 109 10.16 -3.22 3.12
CA GLY A 109 9.86 -2.73 1.77
C GLY A 109 9.68 -3.86 0.77
N GLY A 110 8.91 -3.57 -0.29
CA GLY A 110 8.64 -4.51 -1.36
C GLY A 110 9.68 -4.50 -2.49
N HIS A 111 10.55 -3.49 -2.54
CA HIS A 111 11.45 -3.20 -3.67
C HIS A 111 10.71 -3.04 -5.01
N ASN A 112 9.46 -2.58 -4.95
CA ASN A 112 8.54 -2.47 -6.09
C ASN A 112 8.06 -1.03 -6.23
N GLU A 113 8.96 -0.11 -6.58
CA GLU A 113 8.59 1.28 -6.83
C GLU A 113 7.77 1.38 -8.12
N LYS A 114 6.56 1.95 -8.03
CA LYS A 114 5.66 2.21 -9.15
C LYS A 114 5.02 3.57 -9.00
N THR A 115 4.80 4.24 -10.11
CA THR A 115 3.93 5.41 -10.15
C THR A 115 2.47 5.01 -9.98
N ASN A 116 1.64 5.92 -9.49
CA ASN A 116 0.20 5.67 -9.38
C ASN A 116 -0.41 5.31 -10.75
N LEU A 117 0.05 5.97 -11.82
CA LEU A 117 -0.41 5.69 -13.17
C LEU A 117 -0.04 4.27 -13.61
N GLU A 118 1.22 3.82 -13.40
CA GLU A 118 1.64 2.45 -13.72
C GLU A 118 0.81 1.41 -12.99
N VAL A 119 0.49 1.65 -11.71
CA VAL A 119 -0.38 0.74 -10.93
C VAL A 119 -1.75 0.61 -11.57
N VAL A 120 -2.39 1.75 -11.91
CA VAL A 120 -3.73 1.75 -12.52
C VAL A 120 -3.72 1.09 -13.89
N GLU A 121 -2.73 1.38 -14.73
CA GLU A 121 -2.58 0.77 -16.05
C GLU A 121 -2.36 -0.75 -15.97
N THR A 122 -1.56 -1.21 -15.00
CA THR A 122 -1.34 -2.65 -14.77
C THR A 122 -2.62 -3.35 -14.35
N ILE A 123 -3.42 -2.72 -13.47
CA ILE A 123 -4.76 -3.26 -13.09
C ILE A 123 -5.66 -3.33 -14.32
N CYS A 124 -5.72 -2.27 -15.14
CA CYS A 124 -6.52 -2.27 -16.37
C CYS A 124 -6.13 -3.43 -17.30
N ASN A 125 -4.83 -3.64 -17.51
CA ASN A 125 -4.33 -4.72 -18.34
C ASN A 125 -4.70 -6.11 -17.80
N LEU A 126 -4.58 -6.31 -16.47
CA LEU A 126 -5.01 -7.56 -15.83
C LEU A 126 -6.51 -7.80 -15.97
N LEU A 127 -7.33 -6.76 -15.85
CA LEU A 127 -8.78 -6.87 -16.03
C LEU A 127 -9.16 -7.12 -17.50
N GLU A 128 -8.41 -6.59 -18.48
CA GLU A 128 -8.64 -6.95 -19.91
C GLU A 128 -8.48 -8.46 -20.14
N GLU A 129 -7.56 -9.10 -19.41
CA GLU A 129 -7.32 -10.53 -19.52
C GLU A 129 -8.34 -11.34 -18.71
N LEU A 130 -8.60 -10.96 -17.44
CA LEU A 130 -9.36 -11.74 -16.49
C LEU A 130 -10.88 -11.53 -16.58
N VAL A 131 -11.32 -10.37 -17.07
CA VAL A 131 -12.73 -9.97 -17.18
C VAL A 131 -12.97 -9.35 -18.58
N PRO A 132 -12.95 -10.17 -19.64
CA PRO A 132 -13.14 -9.67 -21.00
C PRO A 132 -14.54 -9.10 -21.25
N GLU A 133 -15.55 -9.57 -20.52
CA GLU A 133 -16.92 -9.04 -20.55
C GLU A 133 -17.02 -7.81 -19.65
N LYS A 134 -17.14 -6.64 -20.27
CA LYS A 134 -17.13 -5.34 -19.61
C LYS A 134 -18.54 -4.82 -19.35
N ALA A 135 -18.64 -3.87 -18.41
CA ALA A 135 -19.86 -3.10 -18.21
C ALA A 135 -20.28 -2.36 -19.51
N SER A 136 -21.58 -2.16 -19.66
CA SER A 136 -22.14 -1.49 -20.85
C SER A 136 -21.49 -0.12 -21.09
N GLY A 137 -21.06 0.12 -22.33
CA GLY A 137 -20.39 1.36 -22.74
C GLY A 137 -18.89 1.42 -22.49
N VAL A 138 -18.29 0.40 -21.88
CA VAL A 138 -16.84 0.32 -21.67
C VAL A 138 -16.19 -0.47 -22.81
N HIS A 139 -15.31 0.17 -23.58
CA HIS A 139 -14.55 -0.49 -24.65
C HIS A 139 -13.23 -1.07 -24.10
N LYS A 140 -12.51 -0.27 -23.34
CA LYS A 140 -11.28 -0.67 -22.63
C LYS A 140 -11.31 -0.13 -21.21
N TYR A 141 -10.79 -0.90 -20.25
CA TYR A 141 -10.69 -0.44 -18.85
C TYR A 141 -9.84 0.82 -18.72
N ARG A 142 -8.80 0.96 -19.53
CA ARG A 142 -7.95 2.16 -19.57
C ARG A 142 -8.72 3.44 -19.95
N ASP A 143 -9.78 3.35 -20.74
CA ASP A 143 -10.61 4.50 -21.14
C ASP A 143 -11.36 5.13 -19.96
N LEU A 144 -11.45 4.42 -18.82
CA LEU A 144 -12.05 4.91 -17.59
C LEU A 144 -11.14 5.82 -16.78
N ILE A 145 -9.84 5.91 -17.11
CA ILE A 145 -8.88 6.75 -16.40
C ILE A 145 -9.25 8.22 -16.56
N ALA A 146 -9.35 8.92 -15.43
CA ALA A 146 -9.64 10.35 -15.39
C ALA A 146 -8.68 11.07 -14.44
N PHE A 147 -7.93 12.03 -14.97
CA PHE A 147 -7.05 12.86 -14.15
C PHE A 147 -7.85 13.91 -13.39
N VAL A 148 -7.63 13.99 -12.09
CA VAL A 148 -8.32 14.91 -11.19
C VAL A 148 -7.30 15.82 -10.48
N LYS A 149 -7.79 16.93 -9.88
CA LYS A 149 -6.92 17.85 -9.14
C LYS A 149 -6.17 17.12 -8.03
N ASP A 150 -4.87 17.36 -7.92
CA ASP A 150 -4.06 16.76 -6.87
C ASP A 150 -4.44 17.25 -5.46
N ARG A 151 -4.19 16.41 -4.46
CA ARG A 151 -4.49 16.73 -3.07
C ARG A 151 -3.34 17.54 -2.44
N PRO A 152 -3.61 18.46 -1.50
CA PRO A 152 -2.57 19.14 -0.75
C PRO A 152 -1.66 18.18 0.01
N GLY A 153 -0.35 18.44 0.00
CA GLY A 153 0.62 17.63 0.74
C GLY A 153 0.81 16.20 0.22
N HIS A 154 0.57 15.99 -1.08
CA HIS A 154 0.81 14.69 -1.70
C HIS A 154 2.31 14.44 -1.87
N ASP A 155 2.86 13.47 -1.16
CA ASP A 155 4.26 13.11 -1.26
C ASP A 155 4.61 12.63 -2.68
N ALA A 156 5.66 13.23 -3.28
CA ALA A 156 6.10 12.87 -4.63
C ALA A 156 6.66 11.44 -4.70
N ARG A 157 7.41 11.02 -3.67
CA ARG A 157 8.00 9.67 -3.60
C ARG A 157 8.07 9.20 -2.14
N TYR A 158 7.69 7.95 -1.93
CA TYR A 158 7.88 7.25 -0.67
C TYR A 158 8.43 5.84 -0.97
N ALA A 159 9.72 5.64 -0.66
CA ALA A 159 10.41 4.37 -0.82
C ALA A 159 11.42 4.20 0.32
N ILE A 160 11.54 2.98 0.83
CA ILE A 160 12.33 2.64 2.01
C ILE A 160 13.43 1.63 1.67
N ASP A 161 14.52 1.69 2.42
CA ASP A 161 15.59 0.70 2.38
C ASP A 161 15.27 -0.40 3.41
N SER A 162 15.12 -1.63 2.94
CA SER A 162 14.88 -2.81 3.78
C SER A 162 16.12 -3.72 3.90
N SER A 163 17.32 -3.21 3.60
CA SER A 163 18.56 -3.98 3.66
C SER A 163 18.85 -4.50 5.07
N LYS A 164 18.45 -3.76 6.11
CA LYS A 164 18.68 -4.19 7.50
C LYS A 164 17.93 -5.49 7.83
N ILE A 165 16.65 -5.58 7.56
CA ILE A 165 15.88 -6.80 7.83
C ILE A 165 16.39 -7.99 7.02
N GLN A 166 16.85 -7.74 5.79
CA GLN A 166 17.48 -8.77 4.96
C GLN A 166 18.80 -9.27 5.57
N ASN A 167 19.66 -8.36 6.01
CA ASN A 167 20.97 -8.71 6.57
C ASN A 167 20.86 -9.39 7.92
N ASP A 168 20.02 -8.86 8.82
CA ASP A 168 19.91 -9.33 10.20
C ASP A 168 19.07 -10.59 10.33
N LEU A 169 17.96 -10.65 9.58
CA LEU A 169 16.95 -11.70 9.74
C LEU A 169 16.78 -12.57 8.47
N GLY A 170 17.48 -12.27 7.36
CA GLY A 170 17.39 -13.04 6.12
C GLY A 170 16.01 -12.96 5.43
N TRP A 171 15.19 -11.95 5.75
CA TRP A 171 13.90 -11.78 5.09
C TRP A 171 14.01 -10.99 3.80
N VAL A 172 13.34 -11.48 2.76
CA VAL A 172 13.12 -10.77 1.48
C VAL A 172 11.68 -11.01 1.03
N PRO A 173 11.06 -10.08 0.30
CA PRO A 173 9.74 -10.32 -0.29
C PRO A 173 9.81 -11.45 -1.32
N GLU A 174 8.81 -12.32 -1.34
CA GLU A 174 8.70 -13.44 -2.28
C GLU A 174 7.95 -13.02 -3.56
N GLU A 175 6.99 -12.07 -3.43
CA GLU A 175 6.19 -11.61 -4.54
C GLU A 175 6.82 -10.42 -5.25
N THR A 176 6.81 -10.47 -6.58
CA THR A 176 7.01 -9.28 -7.41
C THR A 176 5.71 -8.45 -7.42
N PHE A 177 5.79 -7.18 -7.85
CA PHE A 177 4.58 -6.37 -8.01
C PHE A 177 3.56 -7.04 -8.94
N ASP A 178 4.01 -7.58 -10.06
CA ASP A 178 3.14 -8.19 -11.08
C ASP A 178 2.46 -9.46 -10.56
N SER A 179 3.22 -10.34 -9.89
CA SER A 179 2.66 -11.59 -9.35
C SER A 179 1.67 -11.32 -8.21
N GLY A 180 2.04 -10.45 -7.26
CA GLY A 180 1.17 -10.06 -6.15
C GLY A 180 -0.08 -9.30 -6.61
N LEU A 181 0.06 -8.41 -7.61
CA LEU A 181 -1.08 -7.66 -8.14
C LEU A 181 -2.07 -8.57 -8.86
N ARG A 182 -1.59 -9.54 -9.65
CA ARG A 182 -2.45 -10.56 -10.28
C ARG A 182 -3.23 -11.35 -9.23
N LYS A 183 -2.57 -11.81 -8.16
CA LYS A 183 -3.22 -12.50 -7.04
C LYS A 183 -4.29 -11.60 -6.38
N THR A 184 -3.96 -10.32 -6.21
CA THR A 184 -4.89 -9.35 -5.61
C THR A 184 -6.12 -9.14 -6.48
N VAL A 185 -5.96 -8.87 -7.78
CA VAL A 185 -7.08 -8.72 -8.71
C VAL A 185 -7.96 -9.96 -8.70
N GLN A 186 -7.37 -11.15 -8.85
CA GLN A 186 -8.10 -12.42 -8.81
C GLN A 186 -8.87 -12.59 -7.51
N TRP A 187 -8.26 -12.25 -6.37
CA TRP A 187 -8.94 -12.35 -5.08
C TRP A 187 -10.19 -11.46 -5.01
N TYR A 188 -10.13 -10.21 -5.52
CA TYR A 188 -11.32 -9.33 -5.55
C TYR A 188 -12.42 -9.87 -6.48
N LEU A 189 -12.05 -10.51 -7.59
CA LEU A 189 -13.01 -11.14 -8.49
C LEU A 189 -13.69 -12.36 -7.84
N ASP A 190 -12.94 -13.15 -7.09
CA ASP A 190 -13.44 -14.40 -6.47
C ASP A 190 -14.18 -14.16 -5.13
N ASN A 191 -14.04 -12.97 -4.52
CA ASN A 191 -14.58 -12.68 -3.19
C ASN A 191 -15.58 -11.50 -3.19
N SER A 192 -16.50 -11.49 -4.16
CA SER A 192 -17.47 -10.39 -4.30
C SER A 192 -18.35 -10.21 -3.06
N GLU A 193 -18.78 -11.30 -2.41
CA GLU A 193 -19.59 -11.24 -1.19
C GLU A 193 -18.92 -10.44 -0.06
N TRP A 194 -17.59 -10.50 0.03
CA TRP A 194 -16.86 -9.77 1.06
C TRP A 194 -16.92 -8.27 0.84
N TRP A 195 -16.52 -7.79 -0.34
CA TRP A 195 -16.46 -6.34 -0.59
C TRP A 195 -17.86 -5.74 -0.81
N GLU A 196 -18.84 -6.49 -1.34
CA GLU A 196 -20.24 -6.06 -1.39
C GLU A 196 -20.79 -5.82 0.01
N ARG A 197 -20.51 -6.73 0.96
CA ARG A 197 -20.89 -6.54 2.38
C ARG A 197 -20.22 -5.31 2.99
N VAL A 198 -18.94 -5.07 2.70
CA VAL A 198 -18.24 -3.85 3.15
C VAL A 198 -18.90 -2.60 2.58
N LEU A 199 -19.26 -2.61 1.29
CA LEU A 199 -19.86 -1.48 0.59
C LEU A 199 -21.35 -1.27 0.93
N SER A 200 -22.08 -2.32 1.29
CA SER A 200 -23.49 -2.24 1.70
C SER A 200 -23.69 -1.59 3.08
N GLY A 201 -22.63 -1.46 3.87
CA GLY A 201 -22.63 -0.72 5.14
C GLY A 201 -22.68 0.80 4.94
N ALA A 202 -22.06 1.54 5.85
CA ALA A 202 -21.99 3.00 5.78
C ALA A 202 -21.05 3.56 4.69
N TYR A 203 -20.21 2.71 4.10
CA TYR A 203 -19.15 3.13 3.18
C TYR A 203 -19.54 2.96 1.71
N ARG A 204 -19.52 4.05 0.94
CA ARG A 204 -19.94 4.10 -0.46
C ARG A 204 -18.80 4.43 -1.45
N LEU A 205 -17.55 4.09 -1.14
CA LEU A 205 -16.36 4.47 -1.92
C LEU A 205 -16.13 6.01 -1.96
N GLU A 206 -16.72 6.76 -1.06
CA GLU A 206 -16.51 8.19 -0.93
C GLU A 206 -15.26 8.45 -0.07
N ARG A 207 -14.52 9.49 -0.41
CA ARG A 207 -13.35 9.91 0.38
C ARG A 207 -13.81 10.37 1.77
N LEU A 208 -13.25 9.75 2.81
CA LEU A 208 -13.44 10.22 4.18
C LEU A 208 -12.55 11.45 4.43
N GLY A 209 -13.14 12.54 4.87
CA GLY A 209 -12.42 13.77 5.23
C GLY A 209 -12.29 14.76 4.07
N ASN A 210 -13.41 15.37 3.68
CA ASN A 210 -13.44 16.60 2.91
C ASN A 210 -13.12 17.80 3.82
#